data_4a16fcd2e6c0a4b45498042d46a6904c
#
_entry.id   4a16fcd2e6c0a4b45498042d46a6904c
#
_cell.length_a   1.000
_cell.length_b   1.000
_cell.length_c   1.000
_cell.angle_alpha   90.00
_cell.angle_beta   90.00
_cell.angle_gamma   90.00
#
_symmetry.space_group_name_H-M   'P 1'
#
loop_
_entity.id
_entity.type
_entity.pdbx_description
1 polymer ?
#
loop_
_entity_poly.entity_id
_entity_poly.type
_entity_poly.pdbx_seq_one_letter_code
_entity_poly.pdbx_strand_id
1 'polypeptide(L)'
;MTALIFDCDGVLADTERYGHLPAFNATFAQFGLPVQWTEEEYGRKLKIGGGKERMASLFDDPGFAAAAGPGDRTEKLLTWHKAKTAAFKQLVAEGKIPPRPGIKRVILSAIEAGWTVAVASTSAEESVRAVLENAVGSAAAEIPVFAGDVVPAKKPDPAIYRLTVEQLSLDPAQTLVVEDSRNGLLSATRAGLNCLVTVNGYTRDEDFTEAVLVVSELGDEDRPPIEVLANRGRARPGAYLTLDDLRACLGGPA
;
A
#
# COMPACT_ATOMS: atom_id res chain seq x y z
N MET A 1 4.74 23.83 -2.50
CA MET A 1 3.53 23.34 -1.78
C MET A 1 3.86 21.97 -1.23
N THR A 2 3.58 21.72 0.04
CA THR A 2 3.86 20.41 0.66
C THR A 2 2.92 19.34 0.13
N ALA A 3 3.42 18.12 -0.07
CA ALA A 3 2.62 17.01 -0.58
C ALA A 3 2.86 15.72 0.22
N LEU A 4 1.81 14.91 0.35
CA LEU A 4 1.85 13.55 0.87
C LEU A 4 1.38 12.58 -0.21
N ILE A 5 2.17 11.55 -0.49
CA ILE A 5 1.78 10.45 -1.36
C ILE A 5 1.72 9.19 -0.50
N PHE A 6 0.53 8.61 -0.38
CA PHE A 6 0.33 7.37 0.36
C PHE A 6 0.39 6.15 -0.58
N ASP A 7 1.05 5.07 -0.15
CA ASP A 7 0.67 3.77 -0.66
C ASP A 7 -0.72 3.38 -0.11
N CYS A 8 -1.31 2.33 -0.64
CA CYS A 8 -2.62 1.84 -0.22
C CYS A 8 -2.50 0.65 0.74
N ASP A 9 -1.91 -0.44 0.24
CA ASP A 9 -1.91 -1.73 0.91
C ASP A 9 -0.91 -1.75 2.06
N GLY A 10 -1.39 -2.01 3.28
CA GLY A 10 -0.54 -1.94 4.47
C GLY A 10 -0.28 -0.52 5.00
N VAL A 11 -0.70 0.52 4.27
CA VAL A 11 -0.61 1.93 4.67
C VAL A 11 -1.98 2.50 5.02
N LEU A 12 -2.90 2.63 4.04
CA LEU A 12 -4.24 3.16 4.31
C LEU A 12 -5.06 2.21 5.20
N ALA A 13 -4.89 0.91 4.99
CA ALA A 13 -5.53 -0.15 5.77
C ALA A 13 -4.65 -1.40 5.78
N ASP A 14 -4.85 -2.31 6.75
CA ASP A 14 -4.17 -3.62 6.77
C ASP A 14 -4.85 -4.58 5.79
N THR A 15 -4.75 -4.22 4.50
CA THR A 15 -5.42 -4.87 3.39
C THR A 15 -4.84 -6.24 3.08
N GLU A 16 -3.55 -6.47 3.37
CA GLU A 16 -2.90 -7.74 3.03
C GLU A 16 -3.47 -8.90 3.86
N ARG A 17 -3.58 -8.72 5.17
CA ARG A 17 -4.08 -9.74 6.10
C ARG A 17 -5.60 -9.92 6.01
N TYR A 18 -6.34 -8.81 6.08
CA TYR A 18 -7.80 -8.83 6.23
C TYR A 18 -8.56 -8.71 4.91
N GLY A 19 -7.88 -8.39 3.83
CA GLY A 19 -8.46 -8.17 2.51
C GLY A 19 -7.92 -9.10 1.44
N HIS A 20 -6.66 -8.93 1.07
CA HIS A 20 -6.09 -9.62 -0.08
C HIS A 20 -5.95 -11.12 0.14
N LEU A 21 -5.39 -11.58 1.27
CA LEU A 21 -5.28 -13.00 1.57
C LEU A 21 -6.64 -13.72 1.58
N PRO A 22 -7.67 -13.24 2.30
CA PRO A 22 -9.00 -13.84 2.23
C PRO A 22 -9.59 -13.83 0.82
N ALA A 23 -9.42 -12.75 0.05
CA ALA A 23 -9.94 -12.66 -1.31
C ALA A 23 -9.26 -13.63 -2.27
N PHE A 24 -7.93 -13.85 -2.15
CA PHE A 24 -7.21 -14.88 -2.90
C PHE A 24 -7.77 -16.27 -2.57
N ASN A 25 -7.86 -16.62 -1.30
CA ASN A 25 -8.35 -17.93 -0.85
C ASN A 25 -9.80 -18.19 -1.28
N ALA A 26 -10.67 -17.18 -1.18
CA ALA A 26 -12.05 -17.27 -1.68
C ALA A 26 -12.08 -17.51 -3.20
N THR A 27 -11.21 -16.83 -3.96
CA THR A 27 -11.10 -17.04 -5.40
C THR A 27 -10.61 -18.46 -5.73
N PHE A 28 -9.58 -18.94 -5.04
CA PHE A 28 -9.08 -20.30 -5.25
C PHE A 28 -10.17 -21.34 -5.00
N ALA A 29 -10.92 -21.20 -3.91
CA ALA A 29 -12.05 -22.06 -3.60
C ALA A 29 -13.16 -21.97 -4.66
N GLN A 30 -13.52 -20.75 -5.13
CA GLN A 30 -14.55 -20.53 -6.15
C GLN A 30 -14.23 -21.25 -7.47
N PHE A 31 -12.97 -21.28 -7.87
CA PHE A 31 -12.53 -21.92 -9.12
C PHE A 31 -12.02 -23.35 -8.92
N GLY A 32 -12.18 -23.93 -7.72
CA GLY A 32 -11.75 -25.31 -7.42
C GLY A 32 -10.24 -25.52 -7.55
N LEU A 33 -9.44 -24.47 -7.33
CA LEU A 33 -7.98 -24.56 -7.40
C LEU A 33 -7.43 -25.20 -6.13
N PRO A 34 -6.45 -26.14 -6.22
CA PRO A 34 -5.93 -26.90 -5.08
C PRO A 34 -4.91 -26.09 -4.28
N VAL A 35 -5.26 -24.88 -3.92
CA VAL A 35 -4.40 -23.94 -3.21
C VAL A 35 -5.21 -23.19 -2.15
N GLN A 36 -4.62 -23.05 -0.97
CA GLN A 36 -5.08 -22.16 0.10
C GLN A 36 -3.83 -21.62 0.79
N TRP A 37 -3.61 -20.30 0.74
CA TRP A 37 -2.46 -19.69 1.40
C TRP A 37 -2.74 -19.46 2.88
N THR A 38 -1.79 -19.84 3.71
CA THR A 38 -1.68 -19.39 5.10
C THR A 38 -1.13 -17.97 5.17
N GLU A 39 -1.20 -17.30 6.32
CA GLU A 39 -0.57 -15.99 6.52
C GLU A 39 0.94 -16.03 6.22
N GLU A 40 1.62 -17.09 6.66
CA GLU A 40 3.06 -17.26 6.44
C GLU A 40 3.41 -17.46 4.95
N GLU A 41 2.66 -18.33 4.25
CA GLU A 41 2.85 -18.54 2.80
C GLU A 41 2.57 -17.26 2.03
N TYR A 42 1.50 -16.55 2.39
CA TYR A 42 1.16 -15.29 1.78
C TYR A 42 2.23 -14.22 2.02
N GLY A 43 2.79 -14.16 3.23
CA GLY A 43 3.93 -13.28 3.54
C GLY A 43 5.12 -13.51 2.62
N ARG A 44 5.44 -14.79 2.30
CA ARG A 44 6.48 -15.10 1.29
C ARG A 44 6.10 -14.62 -0.11
N LYS A 45 4.80 -14.67 -0.47
CA LYS A 45 4.29 -14.21 -1.78
C LYS A 45 4.26 -12.69 -1.91
N LEU A 46 4.27 -11.92 -0.81
CA LEU A 46 4.33 -10.46 -0.82
C LEU A 46 5.61 -9.90 -1.46
N LYS A 47 6.68 -10.70 -1.51
CA LYS A 47 7.92 -10.36 -2.26
C LYS A 47 7.69 -10.21 -3.76
N ILE A 48 6.59 -10.75 -4.29
CA ILE A 48 6.15 -10.60 -5.69
C ILE A 48 5.18 -9.42 -5.75
N GLY A 49 5.60 -8.32 -6.36
CA GLY A 49 4.76 -7.14 -6.53
C GLY A 49 3.61 -7.38 -7.51
N GLY A 50 2.38 -7.06 -7.08
CA GLY A 50 1.17 -7.19 -7.90
C GLY A 50 0.40 -8.50 -7.71
N GLY A 51 -0.94 -8.38 -7.69
CA GLY A 51 -1.83 -9.52 -7.42
C GLY A 51 -1.90 -10.52 -8.58
N LYS A 52 -1.79 -10.05 -9.82
CA LYS A 52 -1.74 -10.91 -11.01
C LYS A 52 -0.45 -11.72 -11.04
N GLU A 53 0.66 -11.09 -10.73
CA GLU A 53 2.00 -11.67 -10.68
C GLU A 53 2.09 -12.73 -9.57
N ARG A 54 1.48 -12.48 -8.40
CA ARG A 54 1.35 -13.47 -7.31
C ARG A 54 0.56 -14.69 -7.77
N MET A 55 -0.60 -14.52 -8.45
CA MET A 55 -1.34 -15.65 -9.03
C MET A 55 -0.55 -16.37 -10.11
N ALA A 56 0.16 -15.63 -10.97
CA ALA A 56 0.97 -16.22 -12.03
C ALA A 56 2.06 -17.14 -11.47
N SER A 57 2.65 -16.80 -10.31
CA SER A 57 3.67 -17.63 -9.66
C SER A 57 3.18 -19.01 -9.20
N LEU A 58 1.86 -19.24 -9.16
CA LEU A 58 1.31 -20.57 -8.88
C LEU A 58 1.59 -21.57 -10.01
N PHE A 59 1.70 -21.08 -11.25
CA PHE A 59 1.99 -21.93 -12.40
C PHE A 59 3.46 -22.41 -12.46
N ASP A 60 4.32 -21.92 -11.58
CA ASP A 60 5.69 -22.43 -11.43
C ASP A 60 5.69 -23.81 -10.74
N ASP A 61 4.58 -24.17 -10.06
CA ASP A 61 4.32 -25.52 -9.55
C ASP A 61 3.66 -26.38 -10.63
N PRO A 62 4.33 -27.46 -11.11
CA PRO A 62 3.76 -28.34 -12.12
C PRO A 62 2.45 -29.02 -11.68
N GLY A 63 2.28 -29.30 -10.38
CA GLY A 63 1.06 -29.88 -9.81
C GLY A 63 -0.11 -28.91 -9.90
N PHE A 64 0.12 -27.65 -9.56
CA PHE A 64 -0.89 -26.61 -9.74
C PHE A 64 -1.22 -26.39 -11.23
N ALA A 65 -0.20 -26.30 -12.10
CA ALA A 65 -0.39 -26.09 -13.53
C ALA A 65 -1.27 -27.21 -14.15
N ALA A 66 -1.06 -28.47 -13.75
CA ALA A 66 -1.88 -29.61 -14.18
C ALA A 66 -3.32 -29.51 -13.66
N ALA A 67 -3.51 -29.16 -12.37
CA ALA A 67 -4.82 -29.05 -11.73
C ALA A 67 -5.63 -27.85 -12.24
N ALA A 68 -4.97 -26.76 -12.64
CA ALA A 68 -5.61 -25.61 -13.27
C ALA A 68 -6.27 -25.96 -14.62
N GLY A 69 -5.95 -27.12 -15.19
CA GLY A 69 -6.56 -27.66 -16.40
C GLY A 69 -6.12 -26.97 -17.70
N PRO A 70 -6.63 -27.44 -18.85
CA PRO A 70 -6.30 -26.90 -20.17
C PRO A 70 -6.88 -25.49 -20.37
N GLY A 71 -6.32 -24.72 -21.31
CA GLY A 71 -6.78 -23.38 -21.70
C GLY A 71 -5.71 -22.33 -21.55
N ASP A 72 -5.99 -21.12 -22.04
CA ASP A 72 -5.05 -20.01 -22.02
C ASP A 72 -4.77 -19.54 -20.58
N ARG A 73 -3.49 -19.51 -20.23
CA ARG A 73 -3.02 -19.11 -18.89
C ARG A 73 -3.37 -17.64 -18.59
N THR A 74 -3.23 -16.77 -19.59
CA THR A 74 -3.48 -15.34 -19.43
C THR A 74 -4.95 -15.06 -19.19
N GLU A 75 -5.83 -15.72 -19.93
CA GLU A 75 -7.28 -15.60 -19.76
C GLU A 75 -7.73 -16.08 -18.37
N LYS A 76 -7.20 -17.21 -17.90
CA LYS A 76 -7.45 -17.70 -16.54
C LYS A 76 -7.02 -16.70 -15.48
N LEU A 77 -5.78 -16.17 -15.59
CA LEU A 77 -5.26 -15.19 -14.65
C LEU A 77 -6.12 -13.92 -14.61
N LEU A 78 -6.55 -13.42 -15.75
CA LEU A 78 -7.44 -12.25 -15.82
C LEU A 78 -8.79 -12.54 -15.14
N THR A 79 -9.37 -13.70 -15.41
CA THR A 79 -10.65 -14.13 -14.80
C THR A 79 -10.53 -14.26 -13.29
N TRP A 80 -9.51 -14.95 -12.79
CA TRP A 80 -9.27 -15.13 -11.35
C TRP A 80 -8.96 -13.81 -10.66
N HIS A 81 -8.14 -12.95 -11.29
CA HIS A 81 -7.82 -11.65 -10.72
C HIS A 81 -9.04 -10.74 -10.64
N LYS A 82 -9.93 -10.79 -11.63
CA LYS A 82 -11.21 -10.06 -11.59
C LYS A 82 -12.10 -10.55 -10.44
N ALA A 83 -12.23 -11.88 -10.27
CA ALA A 83 -12.99 -12.46 -9.16
C ALA A 83 -12.40 -12.08 -7.80
N LYS A 84 -11.05 -12.15 -7.66
CA LYS A 84 -10.33 -11.71 -6.45
C LYS A 84 -10.59 -10.25 -6.12
N THR A 85 -10.57 -9.38 -7.14
CA THR A 85 -10.84 -7.95 -6.96
C THR A 85 -12.29 -7.72 -6.48
N ALA A 86 -13.25 -8.45 -7.03
CA ALA A 86 -14.64 -8.37 -6.58
C ALA A 86 -14.80 -8.83 -5.13
N ALA A 87 -14.19 -9.96 -4.74
CA ALA A 87 -14.20 -10.46 -3.37
C ALA A 87 -13.54 -9.47 -2.40
N PHE A 88 -12.42 -8.87 -2.77
CA PHE A 88 -11.75 -7.84 -1.98
C PHE A 88 -12.67 -6.61 -1.76
N LYS A 89 -13.28 -6.08 -2.83
CA LYS A 89 -14.21 -4.94 -2.72
C LYS A 89 -15.40 -5.25 -1.81
N GLN A 90 -15.89 -6.48 -1.82
CA GLN A 90 -16.95 -6.90 -0.91
C GLN A 90 -16.48 -6.84 0.55
N LEU A 91 -15.26 -7.32 0.87
CA LEU A 91 -14.70 -7.23 2.22
C LEU A 91 -14.55 -5.79 2.70
N VAL A 92 -14.12 -4.88 1.81
CA VAL A 92 -14.06 -3.43 2.12
C VAL A 92 -15.45 -2.89 2.41
N ALA A 93 -16.44 -3.15 1.55
CA ALA A 93 -17.82 -2.66 1.71
C ALA A 93 -18.51 -3.19 2.98
N GLU A 94 -18.13 -4.40 3.43
CA GLU A 94 -18.59 -5.01 4.68
C GLU A 94 -17.87 -4.45 5.93
N GLY A 95 -16.96 -3.48 5.77
CA GLY A 95 -16.20 -2.87 6.87
C GLY A 95 -15.19 -3.82 7.55
N LYS A 96 -14.84 -4.93 6.88
CA LYS A 96 -13.90 -5.93 7.41
C LYS A 96 -12.43 -5.50 7.35
N ILE A 97 -12.15 -4.40 6.65
CA ILE A 97 -10.81 -3.85 6.48
C ILE A 97 -10.83 -2.39 6.97
N PRO A 98 -10.71 -2.16 8.29
CA PRO A 98 -10.72 -0.80 8.82
C PRO A 98 -9.44 -0.06 8.40
N PRO A 99 -9.51 1.28 8.26
CA PRO A 99 -8.32 2.09 8.05
C PRO A 99 -7.35 1.96 9.22
N ARG A 100 -6.05 2.08 8.94
CA ARG A 100 -5.03 2.08 9.99
C ARG A 100 -5.10 3.36 10.83
N PRO A 101 -4.70 3.28 12.11
CA PRO A 101 -4.72 4.43 13.02
C PRO A 101 -3.95 5.62 12.45
N GLY A 102 -4.54 6.81 12.57
CA GLY A 102 -3.98 8.08 12.11
C GLY A 102 -4.21 8.42 10.65
N ILE A 103 -4.58 7.47 9.80
CA ILE A 103 -4.74 7.70 8.35
C ILE A 103 -5.81 8.78 8.07
N LYS A 104 -7.01 8.59 8.60
CA LYS A 104 -8.11 9.55 8.41
C LYS A 104 -7.72 10.94 8.92
N ARG A 105 -7.19 11.00 10.14
CA ARG A 105 -6.79 12.26 10.78
C ARG A 105 -5.73 12.98 9.94
N VAL A 106 -4.64 12.31 9.57
CA VAL A 106 -3.53 12.90 8.82
C VAL A 106 -3.97 13.39 7.45
N ILE A 107 -4.73 12.58 6.71
CA ILE A 107 -5.22 12.97 5.37
C ILE A 107 -6.09 14.22 5.46
N LEU A 108 -7.10 14.22 6.35
CA LEU A 108 -8.02 15.36 6.47
C LEU A 108 -7.30 16.63 6.97
N SER A 109 -6.42 16.49 7.96
CA SER A 109 -5.62 17.63 8.44
C SER A 109 -4.66 18.17 7.35
N ALA A 110 -4.07 17.31 6.53
CA ALA A 110 -3.21 17.73 5.43
C ALA A 110 -3.99 18.51 4.36
N ILE A 111 -5.18 18.04 3.99
CA ILE A 111 -6.08 18.75 3.05
C ILE A 111 -6.48 20.12 3.64
N GLU A 112 -6.88 20.18 4.91
CA GLU A 112 -7.25 21.42 5.60
C GLU A 112 -6.07 22.41 5.65
N ALA A 113 -4.85 21.92 5.84
CA ALA A 113 -3.63 22.72 5.82
C ALA A 113 -3.17 23.12 4.40
N GLY A 114 -3.93 22.78 3.35
CA GLY A 114 -3.62 23.11 1.97
C GLY A 114 -2.49 22.29 1.35
N TRP A 115 -2.20 21.09 1.90
CA TRP A 115 -1.23 20.17 1.31
C TRP A 115 -1.89 19.38 0.17
N THR A 116 -1.09 19.01 -0.83
CA THR A 116 -1.54 18.04 -1.84
C THR A 116 -1.47 16.64 -1.25
N VAL A 117 -2.58 15.90 -1.35
CA VAL A 117 -2.62 14.47 -0.97
C VAL A 117 -2.91 13.64 -2.21
N ALA A 118 -2.19 12.54 -2.38
CA ALA A 118 -2.41 11.57 -3.47
C ALA A 118 -2.18 10.14 -2.99
N VAL A 119 -2.66 9.17 -3.76
CA VAL A 119 -2.40 7.73 -3.53
C VAL A 119 -1.68 7.14 -4.74
N ALA A 120 -0.60 6.37 -4.49
CA ALA A 120 0.20 5.70 -5.51
C ALA A 120 0.41 4.22 -5.15
N SER A 121 -0.29 3.31 -5.84
CA SER A 121 -0.32 1.88 -5.52
C SER A 121 -0.15 0.98 -6.74
N THR A 122 0.35 -0.24 -6.52
CA THR A 122 0.41 -1.30 -7.56
C THR A 122 -0.85 -2.16 -7.61
N SER A 123 -1.79 -1.94 -6.71
CA SER A 123 -3.08 -2.63 -6.67
C SER A 123 -4.07 -2.10 -7.72
N ALA A 124 -5.09 -2.89 -8.05
CA ALA A 124 -6.13 -2.47 -9.00
C ALA A 124 -6.81 -1.17 -8.51
N GLU A 125 -6.97 -0.18 -9.41
CA GLU A 125 -7.50 1.14 -9.07
C GLU A 125 -8.84 1.08 -8.33
N GLU A 126 -9.74 0.20 -8.76
CA GLU A 126 -11.04 0.02 -8.09
C GLU A 126 -10.91 -0.42 -6.63
N SER A 127 -9.90 -1.24 -6.32
CA SER A 127 -9.61 -1.68 -4.94
C SER A 127 -9.08 -0.51 -4.10
N VAL A 128 -8.16 0.27 -4.67
CA VAL A 128 -7.55 1.44 -4.00
C VAL A 128 -8.62 2.49 -3.71
N ARG A 129 -9.50 2.79 -4.66
CA ARG A 129 -10.60 3.74 -4.46
C ARG A 129 -11.56 3.30 -3.36
N ALA A 130 -11.91 2.00 -3.32
CA ALA A 130 -12.77 1.47 -2.28
C ALA A 130 -12.14 1.57 -0.88
N VAL A 131 -10.84 1.30 -0.74
CA VAL A 131 -10.10 1.46 0.53
C VAL A 131 -10.03 2.93 0.94
N LEU A 132 -9.71 3.82 0.00
CA LEU A 132 -9.61 5.26 0.27
C LEU A 132 -10.97 5.85 0.70
N GLU A 133 -12.06 5.49 0.00
CA GLU A 133 -13.41 5.91 0.36
C GLU A 133 -13.81 5.42 1.75
N ASN A 134 -13.49 4.16 2.08
CA ASN A 134 -13.71 3.61 3.42
C ASN A 134 -12.88 4.35 4.49
N ALA A 135 -11.67 4.81 4.16
CA ALA A 135 -10.78 5.50 5.10
C ALA A 135 -11.21 6.95 5.38
N VAL A 136 -11.56 7.72 4.35
CA VAL A 136 -11.76 9.18 4.47
C VAL A 136 -13.15 9.67 4.02
N GLY A 137 -14.04 8.76 3.61
CA GLY A 137 -15.40 9.09 3.17
C GLY A 137 -15.42 9.95 1.90
N SER A 138 -16.27 10.98 1.87
CA SER A 138 -16.45 11.84 0.70
C SER A 138 -15.18 12.60 0.26
N ALA A 139 -14.21 12.82 1.15
CA ALA A 139 -12.94 13.45 0.80
C ALA A 139 -12.14 12.63 -0.24
N ALA A 140 -12.40 11.32 -0.35
CA ALA A 140 -11.76 10.44 -1.32
C ALA A 140 -11.96 10.89 -2.78
N ALA A 141 -13.07 11.56 -3.08
CA ALA A 141 -13.39 12.01 -4.44
C ALA A 141 -12.41 13.08 -4.96
N GLU A 142 -11.83 13.88 -4.07
CA GLU A 142 -10.88 14.94 -4.40
C GLU A 142 -9.42 14.48 -4.41
N ILE A 143 -9.13 13.24 -3.98
CA ILE A 143 -7.78 12.72 -3.86
C ILE A 143 -7.39 11.98 -5.16
N PRO A 144 -6.36 12.45 -5.90
CA PRO A 144 -5.84 11.73 -7.07
C PRO A 144 -5.32 10.34 -6.71
N VAL A 145 -5.66 9.36 -7.55
CA VAL A 145 -5.22 7.97 -7.40
C VAL A 145 -4.46 7.54 -8.65
N PHE A 146 -3.23 7.10 -8.47
CA PHE A 146 -2.39 6.47 -9.49
C PHE A 146 -2.23 5.00 -9.11
N ALA A 147 -2.89 4.09 -9.82
CA ALA A 147 -2.97 2.70 -9.38
C ALA A 147 -3.09 1.70 -10.54
N GLY A 148 -2.80 0.45 -10.29
CA GLY A 148 -2.91 -0.63 -11.26
C GLY A 148 -1.76 -0.67 -12.27
N ASP A 149 -2.11 -0.78 -13.55
CA ASP A 149 -1.17 -0.93 -14.66
C ASP A 149 -0.90 0.41 -15.40
N VAL A 150 -0.96 1.54 -14.68
CA VAL A 150 -0.69 2.89 -15.25
C VAL A 150 0.78 3.12 -15.57
N VAL A 151 1.66 2.27 -15.06
CA VAL A 151 3.10 2.27 -15.35
C VAL A 151 3.56 0.86 -15.75
N PRO A 152 4.61 0.74 -16.61
CA PRO A 152 5.05 -0.56 -17.12
C PRO A 152 5.71 -1.44 -16.06
N ALA A 153 6.30 -0.86 -15.01
CA ALA A 153 7.01 -1.59 -13.97
C ALA A 153 6.42 -1.29 -12.59
N LYS A 154 6.28 -2.35 -11.78
CA LYS A 154 5.80 -2.29 -10.40
C LYS A 154 6.92 -1.92 -9.43
N LYS A 155 6.57 -1.44 -8.21
CA LYS A 155 7.51 -1.27 -7.11
C LYS A 155 8.37 -2.55 -6.95
N PRO A 156 9.70 -2.46 -6.83
CA PRO A 156 10.50 -1.31 -6.41
C PRO A 156 10.97 -0.38 -7.55
N ASP A 157 10.38 -0.46 -8.77
CA ASP A 157 10.64 0.52 -9.81
C ASP A 157 10.04 1.89 -9.40
N PRO A 158 10.73 3.03 -9.63
CA PRO A 158 10.26 4.35 -9.22
C PRO A 158 9.13 4.93 -10.09
N ALA A 159 8.71 4.24 -11.14
CA ALA A 159 7.81 4.77 -12.17
C ALA A 159 6.51 5.35 -11.62
N ILE A 160 5.87 4.67 -10.67
CA ILE A 160 4.58 5.11 -10.11
C ILE A 160 4.71 6.44 -9.35
N TYR A 161 5.77 6.60 -8.57
CA TYR A 161 6.02 7.84 -7.81
C TYR A 161 6.47 8.97 -8.72
N ARG A 162 7.31 8.70 -9.73
CA ARG A 162 7.69 9.69 -10.75
C ARG A 162 6.47 10.18 -11.53
N LEU A 163 5.59 9.27 -11.96
CA LEU A 163 4.33 9.61 -12.61
C LEU A 163 3.47 10.52 -11.72
N THR A 164 3.33 10.19 -10.44
CA THR A 164 2.53 10.99 -9.49
C THR A 164 3.11 12.41 -9.34
N VAL A 165 4.42 12.52 -9.16
CA VAL A 165 5.12 13.82 -9.05
C VAL A 165 4.93 14.65 -10.32
N GLU A 166 5.11 14.05 -11.48
CA GLU A 166 4.96 14.72 -12.79
C GLU A 166 3.52 15.20 -13.03
N GLN A 167 2.54 14.30 -12.87
CA GLN A 167 1.13 14.61 -13.16
C GLN A 167 0.56 15.69 -12.25
N LEU A 168 1.03 15.75 -11.00
CA LEU A 168 0.59 16.74 -10.02
C LEU A 168 1.55 17.94 -9.91
N SER A 169 2.60 17.98 -10.74
CA SER A 169 3.62 19.05 -10.73
C SER A 169 4.18 19.31 -9.32
N LEU A 170 4.50 18.23 -8.57
CA LEU A 170 4.99 18.32 -7.21
C LEU A 170 6.48 18.66 -7.17
N ASP A 171 6.90 19.37 -6.11
CA ASP A 171 8.31 19.54 -5.79
C ASP A 171 8.79 18.31 -4.98
N PRO A 172 9.75 17.52 -5.49
CA PRO A 172 10.27 16.36 -4.76
C PRO A 172 10.80 16.70 -3.36
N ALA A 173 11.41 17.89 -3.18
CA ALA A 173 11.93 18.34 -1.89
C ALA A 173 10.82 18.67 -0.88
N GLN A 174 9.59 18.87 -1.34
CA GLN A 174 8.40 19.16 -0.53
C GLN A 174 7.38 18.00 -0.54
N THR A 175 7.80 16.82 -1.01
CA THR A 175 6.94 15.63 -1.13
C THR A 175 7.45 14.54 -0.19
N LEU A 176 6.57 14.04 0.69
CA LEU A 176 6.81 12.89 1.56
C LEU A 176 5.95 11.72 1.10
N VAL A 177 6.58 10.56 0.97
CA VAL A 177 5.88 9.29 0.73
C VAL A 177 5.63 8.58 2.05
N VAL A 178 4.46 7.99 2.22
CA VAL A 178 4.11 7.08 3.32
C VAL A 178 3.95 5.68 2.76
N GLU A 179 4.80 4.77 3.20
CA GLU A 179 4.91 3.38 2.75
C GLU A 179 4.90 2.39 3.91
N ASP A 180 4.84 1.09 3.60
CA ASP A 180 4.90 0.02 4.60
C ASP A 180 5.98 -1.02 4.32
N SER A 181 6.48 -1.10 3.07
CA SER A 181 7.29 -2.21 2.56
C SER A 181 8.65 -1.76 2.03
N ARG A 182 9.62 -2.69 2.01
CA ARG A 182 10.93 -2.48 1.38
C ARG A 182 10.82 -2.12 -0.11
N ASN A 183 9.94 -2.78 -0.84
CA ASN A 183 9.73 -2.49 -2.25
C ASN A 183 9.21 -1.07 -2.47
N GLY A 184 8.28 -0.63 -1.63
CA GLY A 184 7.73 0.71 -1.69
C GLY A 184 8.75 1.78 -1.30
N LEU A 185 9.50 1.57 -0.21
CA LEU A 185 10.59 2.45 0.20
C LEU A 185 11.61 2.65 -0.93
N LEU A 186 12.08 1.56 -1.55
CA LEU A 186 13.01 1.64 -2.66
C LEU A 186 12.43 2.36 -3.88
N SER A 187 11.14 2.18 -4.15
CA SER A 187 10.46 2.88 -5.24
C SER A 187 10.44 4.39 -4.99
N ALA A 188 10.09 4.83 -3.77
CA ALA A 188 10.06 6.23 -3.37
C ALA A 188 11.46 6.87 -3.41
N THR A 189 12.45 6.24 -2.81
CA THR A 189 13.82 6.78 -2.72
C THR A 189 14.51 6.84 -4.08
N ARG A 190 14.28 5.86 -4.96
CA ARG A 190 14.76 5.89 -6.37
C ARG A 190 14.04 6.93 -7.22
N ALA A 191 12.86 7.39 -6.81
CA ALA A 191 12.19 8.55 -7.39
C ALA A 191 12.73 9.88 -6.85
N GLY A 192 13.66 9.87 -5.90
CA GLY A 192 14.23 11.06 -5.27
C GLY A 192 13.35 11.65 -4.16
N LEU A 193 12.45 10.86 -3.57
CA LEU A 193 11.51 11.30 -2.54
C LEU A 193 11.93 10.81 -1.15
N ASN A 194 11.67 11.62 -0.13
CA ASN A 194 11.74 11.19 1.24
C ASN A 194 10.60 10.23 1.56
N CYS A 195 10.89 9.21 2.38
CA CYS A 195 9.91 8.17 2.71
C CYS A 195 9.84 7.94 4.23
N LEU A 196 8.64 8.04 4.77
CA LEU A 196 8.22 7.55 6.08
C LEU A 196 7.66 6.14 5.91
N VAL A 197 8.07 5.20 6.76
CA VAL A 197 7.54 3.83 6.75
C VAL A 197 6.69 3.56 7.98
N THR A 198 5.49 3.02 7.76
CA THR A 198 4.60 2.51 8.81
C THR A 198 4.55 0.98 8.70
N VAL A 199 5.30 0.27 9.54
CA VAL A 199 5.40 -1.19 9.47
C VAL A 199 4.09 -1.89 9.86
N ASN A 200 3.92 -3.12 9.38
CA ASN A 200 2.83 -4.02 9.74
C ASN A 200 3.35 -5.42 10.09
N GLY A 201 2.44 -6.37 10.31
CA GLY A 201 2.82 -7.72 10.71
C GLY A 201 3.62 -8.51 9.69
N TYR A 202 3.64 -8.10 8.41
CA TYR A 202 4.42 -8.74 7.35
C TYR A 202 5.75 -8.04 7.06
N THR A 203 5.88 -6.76 7.40
CA THR A 203 7.00 -5.92 6.94
C THR A 203 7.92 -5.46 8.05
N ARG A 204 7.56 -5.72 9.33
CA ARG A 204 8.30 -5.23 10.50
C ARG A 204 9.80 -5.56 10.48
N ASP A 205 10.16 -6.70 9.94
CA ASP A 205 11.54 -7.22 9.92
C ASP A 205 12.28 -6.91 8.61
N GLU A 206 11.69 -6.11 7.71
CA GLU A 206 12.34 -5.69 6.47
C GLU A 206 13.40 -4.61 6.74
N ASP A 207 14.31 -4.43 5.78
CA ASP A 207 15.34 -3.38 5.84
C ASP A 207 14.78 -2.02 5.39
N PHE A 208 14.74 -1.06 6.30
CA PHE A 208 14.27 0.30 6.06
C PHE A 208 15.38 1.36 6.26
N THR A 209 16.61 1.03 5.89
CA THR A 209 17.78 1.91 6.11
C THR A 209 17.64 3.28 5.43
N GLU A 210 16.97 3.37 4.27
CA GLU A 210 16.80 4.62 3.51
C GLU A 210 15.60 5.47 4.00
N ALA A 211 14.74 4.94 4.88
CA ALA A 211 13.60 5.68 5.41
C ALA A 211 14.05 6.79 6.37
N VAL A 212 13.43 7.97 6.27
CA VAL A 212 13.70 9.08 7.19
C VAL A 212 13.13 8.83 8.59
N LEU A 213 12.01 8.09 8.65
CA LEU A 213 11.34 7.70 9.88
C LEU A 213 10.66 6.34 9.68
N VAL A 214 10.76 5.45 10.68
CA VAL A 214 10.08 4.15 10.70
C VAL A 214 9.26 4.05 11.99
N VAL A 215 7.96 3.86 11.86
CA VAL A 215 7.02 3.78 12.99
C VAL A 215 6.06 2.61 12.86
N SER A 216 5.40 2.23 13.95
CA SER A 216 4.36 1.19 13.92
C SER A 216 3.13 1.62 13.09
N GLU A 217 2.73 2.89 13.21
CA GLU A 217 1.56 3.49 12.56
C GLU A 217 1.60 5.02 12.72
N LEU A 218 0.64 5.75 12.11
CA LEU A 218 0.56 7.21 12.30
C LEU A 218 -0.06 7.59 13.66
N GLY A 219 -0.85 6.70 14.25
CA GLY A 219 -1.44 6.84 15.59
C GLY A 219 -2.59 7.84 15.68
N ASP A 220 -3.38 7.71 16.75
CA ASP A 220 -4.48 8.59 17.12
C ASP A 220 -4.45 8.90 18.62
N GLU A 221 -5.12 9.99 19.05
CA GLU A 221 -5.12 10.48 20.43
C GLU A 221 -5.71 9.47 21.44
N ASP A 222 -6.71 8.69 20.99
CA ASP A 222 -7.45 7.71 21.78
C ASP A 222 -6.84 6.31 21.75
N ARG A 223 -5.61 6.18 21.17
CA ARG A 223 -4.91 4.92 21.00
C ARG A 223 -3.62 4.85 21.82
N PRO A 224 -3.08 3.64 22.05
CA PRO A 224 -1.74 3.51 22.62
C PRO A 224 -0.71 4.29 21.80
N PRO A 225 0.34 4.83 22.44
CA PRO A 225 1.41 5.52 21.73
C PRO A 225 2.05 4.66 20.63
N ILE A 226 2.40 5.32 19.52
CA ILE A 226 3.14 4.67 18.43
C ILE A 226 4.53 4.24 18.90
N GLU A 227 5.04 3.17 18.31
CA GLU A 227 6.44 2.77 18.45
C GLU A 227 7.27 3.44 17.35
N VAL A 228 8.37 4.09 17.73
CA VAL A 228 9.37 4.63 16.79
C VAL A 228 10.50 3.61 16.67
N LEU A 229 10.57 2.91 15.53
CA LEU A 229 11.58 1.88 15.27
C LEU A 229 12.90 2.48 14.80
N ALA A 230 12.84 3.55 14.01
CA ALA A 230 14.01 4.31 13.58
C ALA A 230 13.64 5.75 13.26
N ASN A 231 14.51 6.70 13.59
CA ASN A 231 14.37 8.10 13.24
C ASN A 231 15.74 8.65 12.77
N ARG A 232 15.84 8.91 11.48
CA ARG A 232 17.04 9.48 10.83
C ARG A 232 16.83 10.92 10.38
N GLY A 233 15.60 11.43 10.58
CA GLY A 233 15.20 12.80 10.29
C GLY A 233 15.14 13.68 11.53
N ARG A 234 14.42 14.79 11.39
CA ARG A 234 14.26 15.81 12.43
C ARG A 234 12.93 15.75 13.17
N ALA A 235 12.05 14.80 12.82
CA ALA A 235 10.77 14.61 13.49
C ALA A 235 10.95 14.36 15.00
N ARG A 236 9.93 14.72 15.77
CA ARG A 236 9.90 14.50 17.23
C ARG A 236 8.56 13.86 17.62
N PRO A 237 8.29 12.62 17.14
CA PRO A 237 7.02 11.97 17.37
C PRO A 237 6.66 11.89 18.86
N GLY A 238 5.41 12.27 19.19
CA GLY A 238 4.79 12.02 20.48
C GLY A 238 4.06 10.68 20.50
N ALA A 239 2.86 10.66 21.10
CA ALA A 239 2.00 9.48 21.09
C ALA A 239 1.48 9.12 19.69
N TYR A 240 1.42 10.08 18.79
CA TYR A 240 1.02 9.94 17.39
C TYR A 240 1.78 10.97 16.53
N LEU A 241 1.81 10.78 15.21
CA LEU A 241 2.44 11.72 14.29
C LEU A 241 1.53 12.92 14.00
N THR A 242 2.10 14.11 14.08
CA THR A 242 1.48 15.37 13.69
C THR A 242 1.91 15.81 12.28
N LEU A 243 1.24 16.82 11.69
CA LEU A 243 1.71 17.41 10.42
C LEU A 243 3.10 18.08 10.56
N ASP A 244 3.46 18.57 11.74
CA ASP A 244 4.79 19.13 11.98
C ASP A 244 5.87 18.04 11.96
N ASP A 245 5.58 16.85 12.49
CA ASP A 245 6.48 15.70 12.39
C ASP A 245 6.66 15.27 10.92
N LEU A 246 5.57 15.22 10.14
CA LEU A 246 5.62 14.89 8.72
C LEU A 246 6.40 15.95 7.93
N ARG A 247 6.23 17.24 8.23
CA ARG A 247 7.01 18.32 7.64
C ARG A 247 8.48 18.20 7.99
N ALA A 248 8.81 17.82 9.23
CA ALA A 248 10.20 17.62 9.66
C ALA A 248 10.89 16.44 8.95
N CYS A 249 10.13 15.49 8.37
CA CYS A 249 10.65 14.42 7.52
C CYS A 249 11.08 14.90 6.12
N LEU A 250 10.64 16.08 5.66
CA LEU A 250 10.98 16.61 4.33
C LEU A 250 12.45 17.09 4.25
N GLY A 251 13.08 17.40 5.37
CA GLY A 251 14.47 17.86 5.42
C GLY A 251 15.53 16.79 5.09
N GLY A 252 15.11 15.57 4.80
CA GLY A 252 16.01 14.43 4.60
C GLY A 252 16.65 13.93 5.91
N PRO A 253 17.58 12.97 5.81
CA PRO A 253 18.38 12.52 6.96
C PRO A 253 19.18 13.68 7.56
N ALA A 254 19.25 13.72 8.88
CA ALA A 254 20.03 14.72 9.63
C ALA A 254 21.52 14.43 9.54
#